data_ccc84ff4d6d480e2f0629fadd44a1477
#
_entry.id   ccc84ff4d6d480e2f0629fadd44a1477
#
_cell.length_a   1.000
_cell.length_b   1.000
_cell.length_c   1.000
_cell.angle_alpha   90.00
_cell.angle_beta   90.00
_cell.angle_gamma   90.00
#
_symmetry.space_group_name_H-M   'P 1'
#
loop_
_entity.id
_entity.type
_entity.pdbx_description
1 polymer ?
#
loop_
_entity_poly.entity_id
_entity_poly.type
_entity_poly.pdbx_seq_one_letter_code
_entity_poly.pdbx_strand_id
1 'polypeptide(L)' 'MKLGFIGTGKITSAVITGICTSEISFQKILVSPKNRNIAKKLKKRFRKVNIAKTNQEIVDKCNWVFFAV' A
#
# COMPACT_ATOMS: atom_id res chain seq x y z
N MET A 1 9.44 9.51 0.01
CA MET A 1 8.16 9.40 0.74
C MET A 1 7.69 7.97 0.76
N LYS A 2 7.35 7.48 1.92
CA LYS A 2 6.79 6.14 2.07
C LYS A 2 5.30 6.26 2.38
N LEU A 3 4.49 5.54 1.61
CA LEU A 3 3.03 5.56 1.75
C LEU A 3 2.56 4.24 2.36
N GLY A 4 1.62 4.33 3.29
CA GLY A 4 1.06 3.15 3.95
C GLY A 4 -0.45 3.10 3.78
N PHE A 5 -0.97 1.90 3.59
CA PHE A 5 -2.41 1.67 3.46
C PHE A 5 -2.84 0.58 4.44
N ILE A 6 -3.71 0.96 5.36
CA ILE A 6 -4.32 0.01 6.30
C ILE A 6 -5.71 -0.31 5.77
N GLY A 7 -5.96 -1.58 5.55
CA GLY A 7 -7.18 -2.05 4.90
C GLY A 7 -6.97 -2.15 3.39
N THR A 8 -6.87 -3.38 2.88
CA THR A 8 -6.69 -3.63 1.45
C THR A 8 -8.01 -4.10 0.84
N GLY A 9 -8.73 -3.20 0.21
CA GLY A 9 -9.97 -3.48 -0.48
C GLY A 9 -9.92 -2.92 -1.90
N LYS A 10 -11.06 -2.93 -2.58
CA LYS A 10 -11.15 -2.41 -3.95
C LYS A 10 -10.76 -0.94 -4.04
N ILE A 11 -11.14 -0.14 -3.05
CA ILE A 11 -10.83 1.29 -3.03
C ILE A 11 -9.32 1.49 -2.89
N THR A 12 -8.69 0.77 -1.97
CA THR A 12 -7.24 0.84 -1.79
C THR A 12 -6.51 0.42 -3.05
N SER A 13 -6.94 -0.66 -3.69
CA SER A 13 -6.36 -1.13 -4.93
C SER A 13 -6.44 -0.07 -6.03
N ALA A 14 -7.58 0.60 -6.16
CA ALA A 14 -7.76 1.67 -7.15
C ALA A 14 -6.84 2.86 -6.86
N VAL A 15 -6.74 3.26 -5.59
CA VAL A 15 -5.88 4.38 -5.19
C VAL A 15 -4.41 4.06 -5.46
N ILE A 16 -3.95 2.88 -5.08
CA ILE A 16 -2.56 2.46 -5.31
C ILE A 16 -2.25 2.41 -6.80
N THR A 17 -3.17 1.86 -7.60
CA THR A 17 -3.01 1.82 -9.05
C THR A 17 -2.87 3.24 -9.61
N GLY A 18 -3.72 4.15 -9.16
CA GLY A 18 -3.65 5.55 -9.59
C GLY A 18 -2.32 6.21 -9.23
N ILE A 19 -1.83 5.99 -8.01
CA ILE A 19 -0.55 6.54 -7.55
C ILE A 19 0.60 5.95 -8.36
N CYS A 20 0.62 4.63 -8.54
CA CYS A 20 1.71 3.95 -9.24
C CYS A 20 1.78 4.29 -10.73
N THR A 21 0.66 4.65 -11.33
CA THR A 21 0.61 5.03 -12.74
C THR A 21 0.74 6.53 -12.96
N SER A 22 0.76 7.31 -11.89
CA SER A 22 0.94 8.76 -11.96
C SER A 22 2.42 9.15 -11.93
N GLU A 23 2.69 10.43 -12.08
CA GLU A 23 4.04 10.97 -11.99
C GLU A 23 4.46 11.31 -10.56
N ILE A 24 3.65 10.93 -9.57
CA ILE A 24 3.95 11.20 -8.17
C ILE A 24 5.19 10.41 -7.76
N SER A 25 6.16 11.10 -7.21
CA SER A 25 7.39 10.49 -6.73
C SER A 25 7.20 9.93 -5.33
N PHE A 26 7.49 8.64 -5.15
CA PHE A 26 7.47 8.00 -3.84
C PHE A 26 8.48 6.86 -3.82
N GLN A 27 8.93 6.48 -2.62
CA GLN A 27 9.93 5.45 -2.45
C GLN A 27 9.32 4.06 -2.36
N LYS A 28 8.24 3.91 -1.62
CA LYS A 28 7.69 2.61 -1.26
C LYS A 28 6.24 2.75 -0.81
N ILE A 29 5.46 1.71 -1.05
CA ILE A 29 4.10 1.58 -0.53
C ILE A 29 4.04 0.32 0.32
N LEU A 30 3.57 0.46 1.56
CA LEU A 30 3.29 -0.67 2.44
C LEU A 30 1.80 -0.87 2.55
N VAL A 31 1.35 -2.11 2.39
CA VAL A 31 -0.06 -2.46 2.49
C VAL A 31 -0.30 -3.41 3.65
N SER A 32 -1.49 -3.34 4.21
CA SER A 32 -1.90 -4.19 5.32
C SER A 32 -1.87 -5.67 4.93
N PRO A 33 -1.44 -6.57 5.83
CA PRO A 33 -1.44 -7.99 5.56
C PRO A 33 -2.82 -8.63 5.60
N LYS A 34 -3.85 -7.88 5.95
CA LYS A 34 -5.17 -8.40 6.23
C LYS A 34 -5.85 -9.03 5.02
N ASN A 35 -5.66 -8.47 3.84
CA ASN A 35 -6.27 -8.99 2.61
C ASN A 35 -5.18 -9.43 1.64
N ARG A 36 -4.61 -10.59 1.91
CA ARG A 36 -3.42 -11.08 1.22
C ARG A 36 -3.59 -11.23 -0.29
N ASN A 37 -4.77 -11.65 -0.75
CA ASN A 37 -4.98 -11.84 -2.18
C ASN A 37 -4.83 -10.56 -2.96
N ILE A 38 -5.44 -9.49 -2.48
CA ILE A 38 -5.35 -8.17 -3.12
C ILE A 38 -3.93 -7.61 -2.96
N ALA A 39 -3.35 -7.75 -1.77
CA ALA A 39 -1.99 -7.28 -1.51
C ALA A 39 -0.97 -7.98 -2.41
N LYS A 40 -1.09 -9.29 -2.60
CA LYS A 40 -0.21 -10.03 -3.49
C LYS A 40 -0.35 -9.62 -4.95
N LYS A 41 -1.57 -9.35 -5.40
CA LYS A 41 -1.79 -8.86 -6.76
C LYS A 41 -1.14 -7.51 -6.98
N LEU A 42 -1.27 -6.61 -6.02
CA LEU A 42 -0.64 -5.30 -6.08
C LEU A 42 0.89 -5.39 -6.08
N LYS A 43 1.43 -6.22 -5.22
CA LYS A 43 2.88 -6.43 -5.15
C LYS A 43 3.44 -7.01 -6.44
N LYS A 44 2.73 -7.94 -7.04
CA LYS A 44 3.14 -8.56 -8.30
C LYS A 44 3.09 -7.55 -9.45
N ARG A 45 2.12 -6.65 -9.43
CA ARG A 45 1.91 -5.66 -10.48
C ARG A 45 2.85 -4.46 -10.35
N PHE A 46 3.12 -4.04 -9.12
CA PHE A 46 3.93 -2.85 -8.84
C PHE A 46 5.09 -3.20 -7.92
N ARG A 47 6.30 -2.91 -8.37
CA ARG A 47 7.52 -3.24 -7.63
C ARG A 47 7.63 -2.55 -6.28
N LYS A 48 7.15 -1.31 -6.19
CA LYS A 48 7.27 -0.51 -4.97
C LYS A 48 6.26 -0.88 -3.89
N VAL A 49 5.30 -1.75 -4.21
CA VAL A 49 4.31 -2.21 -3.24
C VAL A 49 4.88 -3.40 -2.47
N ASN A 50 4.82 -3.32 -1.15
CA ASN A 50 5.25 -4.38 -0.25
C ASN A 50 4.17 -4.65 0.78
N ILE A 51 4.10 -5.89 1.24
CA ILE A 51 3.14 -6.28 2.26
C ILE A 51 3.79 -6.14 3.63
N ALA A 52 3.21 -5.33 4.50
CA ALA A 52 3.70 -5.19 5.86
C ALA A 52 3.39 -6.45 6.67
N LYS A 53 4.18 -6.70 7.70
CA LYS A 53 3.92 -7.81 8.61
C LYS A 53 2.76 -7.51 9.56
N THR A 54 2.65 -6.26 9.97
CA THR A 54 1.59 -5.79 10.86
C THR A 54 1.19 -4.38 10.47
N ASN A 55 0.02 -3.95 10.96
CA ASN A 55 -0.42 -2.57 10.78
C ASN A 55 0.51 -1.60 11.52
N GLN A 56 1.08 -2.03 12.63
CA GLN A 56 2.02 -1.20 13.40
C GLN A 56 3.26 -0.85 12.57
N GLU A 57 3.76 -1.80 11.78
CA GLU A 57 4.88 -1.55 10.88
C GLU A 57 4.57 -0.42 9.90
N ILE A 58 3.34 -0.39 9.38
CA ILE A 58 2.92 0.67 8.47
C ILE A 58 2.97 2.03 9.16
N VAL A 59 2.42 2.12 10.37
CA VAL A 59 2.41 3.36 11.14
C VAL A 59 3.83 3.82 11.46
N ASP A 60 4.70 2.89 11.81
CA ASP A 60 6.06 3.23 12.23
C ASP A 60 6.96 3.66 11.06
N LYS A 61 6.78 3.09 9.89
CA LYS A 61 7.72 3.28 8.76
C LYS A 61 7.24 4.24 7.69
N CYS A 62 5.95 4.55 7.64
CA CYS A 62 5.41 5.36 6.56
C CYS A 62 5.24 6.81 6.96
N ASN A 63 5.50 7.71 6.00
CA ASN A 63 5.30 9.14 6.18
C ASN A 63 3.81 9.50 6.14
N TRP A 64 3.06 8.82 5.28
CA TRP A 64 1.63 9.00 5.12
C TRP A 64 0.94 7.66 5.27
N VAL A 65 -0.12 7.64 6.07
CA VAL A 65 -0.91 6.42 6.29
C VAL A 65 -2.36 6.71 5.92
N PHE A 66 -2.91 5.87 5.06
CA PHE A 66 -4.29 5.95 4.60
C PHE A 66 -5.09 4.80 5.20
N PHE A 67 -6.22 5.14 5.79
CA PHE A 67 -7.12 4.14 6.36
C PHE A 67 -8.28 3.91 5.40
N ALA A 68 -8.35 2.71 4.84
CA ALA A 68 -9.41 2.30 3.92
C ALA A 68 -10.28 1.25 4.61
N VAL A 69 -11.18 1.71 5.44
CA VAL A 69 -12.12 0.84 6.17
C VAL A 69 -13.53 1.03 5.68
#